data_afc3e751927383ef2eb5c64a26d4643b
#
_entry.id   afc3e751927383ef2eb5c64a26d4643b
#
_cell.length_a   1.000
_cell.length_b   1.000
_cell.length_c   1.000
_cell.angle_alpha   90.00
_cell.angle_beta   90.00
_cell.angle_gamma   90.00
#
_symmetry.space_group_name_H-M   'P 1'
#
loop_
_entity.id
_entity.type
_entity.pdbx_description
1 polymer ?
#
loop_
_entity_poly.entity_id
_entity_poly.type
_entity_poly.pdbx_seq_one_letter_code
_entity_poly.pdbx_strand_id
1 'polypeptide(L)'
;MKNIFLVALAILCASATGCAQKKVSNAVDSAFKTKFSNATNVSWDKENDHEYEAEFKINGVNYSANFSDTGKWLETEQVITYEELPQSVKQSFMASHKDAKVKGVAKIDTSEGETRYEIEVKQLLSSEELFYDANGKELQDDDSED
;
A
#
# COMPACT_ATOMS: atom_id res chain seq x y z
N MET A 1 -18.30 -8.18 -7.01
CA MET A 1 -17.76 -6.82 -7.14
C MET A 1 -16.62 -6.76 -6.15
N LYS A 2 -15.40 -6.73 -6.65
CA LYS A 2 -14.17 -6.71 -5.82
C LYS A 2 -13.76 -5.26 -5.72
N ASN A 3 -13.97 -4.65 -4.56
CA ASN A 3 -13.48 -3.31 -4.30
C ASN A 3 -11.96 -3.38 -4.20
N ILE A 4 -11.28 -2.83 -5.19
CA ILE A 4 -9.85 -2.53 -5.09
C ILE A 4 -9.79 -1.18 -4.40
N PHE A 5 -9.44 -1.18 -3.10
CA PHE A 5 -9.24 0.06 -2.37
C PHE A 5 -7.89 0.66 -2.78
N LEU A 6 -7.93 1.90 -3.23
CA LEU A 6 -6.74 2.71 -3.44
C LEU A 6 -6.12 3.02 -2.07
N VAL A 7 -4.98 2.42 -1.81
CA VAL A 7 -4.10 2.89 -0.74
C VAL A 7 -3.13 3.87 -1.37
N ALA A 8 -3.43 5.14 -1.27
CA ALA A 8 -2.47 6.17 -1.66
C ALA A 8 -1.25 6.06 -0.75
N LEU A 9 -0.13 5.58 -1.28
CA LEU A 9 1.16 5.59 -0.60
C LEU A 9 1.60 7.06 -0.43
N ALA A 10 1.04 7.74 0.55
CA ALA A 10 1.57 9.00 0.99
C ALA A 10 2.91 8.71 1.70
N ILE A 11 4.01 8.71 0.94
CA ILE A 11 5.35 8.81 1.52
C ILE A 11 5.43 10.20 2.20
N LEU A 12 4.81 10.31 3.37
CA LEU A 12 4.91 11.49 4.20
C LEU A 12 6.30 11.52 4.81
N CYS A 13 7.14 12.40 4.29
CA CYS A 13 8.31 12.86 5.03
C CYS A 13 7.86 13.27 6.44
N ALA A 14 8.33 12.57 7.45
CA ALA A 14 8.07 12.82 8.84
C ALA A 14 8.45 14.24 9.24
N SER A 15 7.52 15.17 9.15
CA SER A 15 7.53 16.36 9.96
C SER A 15 7.03 15.95 11.34
N ALA A 16 7.89 15.98 12.35
CA ALA A 16 7.56 15.68 13.74
C ALA A 16 6.63 16.75 14.32
N THR A 17 5.39 16.76 13.90
CA THR A 17 4.29 17.40 14.61
C THR A 17 3.45 16.23 15.15
N GLY A 18 3.35 16.16 16.49
CA GLY A 18 2.68 15.07 17.19
C GLY A 18 1.27 14.82 16.66
N CYS A 19 1.14 13.91 15.71
CA CYS A 19 -0.13 13.35 15.32
C CYS A 19 -0.64 12.54 16.51
N ALA A 20 -1.79 12.91 17.05
CA ALA A 20 -2.49 12.09 18.01
C ALA A 20 -2.81 10.76 17.31
N GLN A 21 -2.11 9.70 17.71
CA GLN A 21 -2.31 8.35 17.22
C GLN A 21 -3.80 8.00 17.33
N LYS A 22 -4.46 7.75 16.21
CA LYS A 22 -5.88 7.39 16.21
C LYS A 22 -6.06 6.07 16.95
N LYS A 23 -7.00 6.05 17.87
CA LYS A 23 -7.29 4.86 18.69
C LYS A 23 -8.16 3.91 17.86
N VAL A 24 -7.61 2.74 17.54
CA VAL A 24 -8.34 1.65 16.90
C VAL A 24 -9.06 0.78 17.92
N SER A 25 -9.99 -0.07 17.47
CA SER A 25 -10.67 -1.02 18.33
C SER A 25 -9.71 -2.10 18.85
N ASN A 26 -10.03 -2.73 19.98
CA ASN A 26 -9.23 -3.83 20.50
C ASN A 26 -9.12 -5.01 19.51
N ALA A 27 -10.14 -5.22 18.69
CA ALA A 27 -10.14 -6.26 17.66
C ALA A 27 -9.08 -6.01 16.59
N VAL A 28 -9.01 -4.77 16.08
CA VAL A 28 -8.03 -4.33 15.09
C VAL A 28 -6.61 -4.41 15.67
N ASP A 29 -6.39 -3.84 16.85
CA ASP A 29 -5.07 -3.85 17.51
C ASP A 29 -4.57 -5.28 17.78
N SER A 30 -5.44 -6.18 18.23
CA SER A 30 -5.10 -7.58 18.49
C SER A 30 -4.79 -8.34 17.20
N ALA A 31 -5.56 -8.12 16.14
CA ALA A 31 -5.32 -8.73 14.83
C ALA A 31 -3.96 -8.29 14.26
N PHE A 32 -3.67 -6.99 14.33
CA PHE A 32 -2.39 -6.43 13.90
C PHE A 32 -1.21 -7.06 14.68
N LYS A 33 -1.26 -7.05 16.00
CA LYS A 33 -0.18 -7.60 16.84
C LYS A 33 0.04 -9.10 16.62
N THR A 34 -1.03 -9.84 16.30
CA THR A 34 -0.94 -11.26 15.97
C THR A 34 -0.22 -11.47 14.63
N LYS A 35 -0.54 -10.66 13.64
CA LYS A 35 0.03 -10.79 12.29
C LYS A 35 1.45 -10.22 12.20
N PHE A 36 1.71 -9.10 12.86
CA PHE A 36 2.96 -8.33 12.77
C PHE A 36 3.63 -8.17 14.15
N SER A 37 3.94 -9.28 14.80
CA SER A 37 4.47 -9.30 16.17
C SER A 37 5.84 -8.60 16.33
N ASN A 38 6.58 -8.41 15.25
CA ASN A 38 7.89 -7.73 15.21
C ASN A 38 7.83 -6.31 14.63
N ALA A 39 6.62 -5.77 14.45
CA ALA A 39 6.43 -4.40 13.98
C ALA A 39 6.94 -3.38 15.00
N THR A 40 7.55 -2.31 14.50
CA THR A 40 8.02 -1.16 15.28
C THR A 40 7.51 0.14 14.65
N ASN A 41 7.50 1.23 15.40
CA ASN A 41 7.07 2.56 14.93
C ASN A 41 5.66 2.55 14.33
N VAL A 42 4.73 1.86 15.01
CA VAL A 42 3.37 1.71 14.53
C VAL A 42 2.59 3.01 14.69
N SER A 43 1.97 3.48 13.62
CA SER A 43 0.95 4.54 13.61
C SER A 43 -0.32 4.03 12.96
N TRP A 44 -1.44 4.67 13.30
CA TRP A 44 -2.75 4.30 12.79
C TRP A 44 -3.44 5.50 12.18
N ASP A 45 -4.03 5.28 11.02
CA ASP A 45 -4.96 6.20 10.39
C ASP A 45 -6.28 5.51 10.09
N LYS A 46 -7.32 6.32 9.86
CA LYS A 46 -8.62 5.84 9.46
C LYS A 46 -8.76 6.10 7.97
N GLU A 47 -8.72 5.03 7.19
CA GLU A 47 -8.81 5.11 5.73
C GLU A 47 -10.22 5.54 5.30
N ASN A 48 -11.22 4.91 5.88
CA ASN A 48 -12.63 5.25 5.67
C ASN A 48 -13.45 4.82 6.90
N ASP A 49 -14.79 4.85 6.81
CA ASP A 49 -15.66 4.54 7.94
C ASP A 49 -15.55 3.09 8.45
N HIS A 50 -15.01 2.19 7.65
CA HIS A 50 -14.94 0.75 7.94
C HIS A 50 -13.53 0.18 7.91
N GLU A 51 -12.50 1.02 7.66
CA GLU A 51 -11.13 0.56 7.50
C GLU A 51 -10.11 1.44 8.22
N TYR A 52 -9.08 0.77 8.74
CA TYR A 52 -7.93 1.37 9.40
C TYR A 52 -6.65 0.91 8.72
N GLU A 53 -5.76 1.86 8.50
CA GLU A 53 -4.40 1.61 8.04
C GLU A 53 -3.42 1.69 9.21
N ALA A 54 -2.54 0.69 9.29
CA ALA A 54 -1.37 0.72 10.14
C ALA A 54 -0.13 0.99 9.30
N GLU A 55 0.59 2.07 9.56
CA GLU A 55 1.96 2.26 9.07
C GLU A 55 2.96 1.76 10.12
N PHE A 56 3.97 1.00 9.71
CA PHE A 56 4.94 0.41 10.63
C PHE A 56 6.25 0.03 9.94
N LYS A 57 7.23 -0.43 10.73
CA LYS A 57 8.49 -0.96 10.22
C LYS A 57 8.73 -2.38 10.69
N ILE A 58 9.29 -3.20 9.80
CA ILE A 58 9.88 -4.51 10.14
C ILE A 58 11.32 -4.50 9.63
N ASN A 59 12.29 -4.71 10.53
CA ASN A 59 13.73 -4.70 10.20
C ASN A 59 14.19 -3.44 9.44
N GLY A 60 13.56 -2.30 9.72
CA GLY A 60 13.89 -1.01 9.09
C GLY A 60 13.19 -0.74 7.75
N VAL A 61 12.51 -1.73 7.16
CA VAL A 61 11.69 -1.56 5.95
C VAL A 61 10.32 -1.01 6.34
N ASN A 62 9.78 -0.10 5.54
CA ASN A 62 8.44 0.46 5.73
C ASN A 62 7.39 -0.49 5.16
N TYR A 63 6.30 -0.60 5.91
CA TYR A 63 5.09 -1.34 5.55
C TYR A 63 3.88 -0.52 5.89
N SER A 64 2.79 -0.76 5.15
CA SER A 64 1.45 -0.46 5.62
C SER A 64 0.58 -1.72 5.60
N ALA A 65 -0.51 -1.73 6.35
CA ALA A 65 -1.48 -2.81 6.34
C ALA A 65 -2.87 -2.33 6.70
N ASN A 66 -3.84 -2.75 5.90
CA ASN A 66 -5.24 -2.39 6.07
C ASN A 66 -6.02 -3.48 6.78
N PHE A 67 -6.87 -3.03 7.69
CA PHE A 67 -7.76 -3.87 8.48
C PHE A 67 -9.17 -3.29 8.47
N SER A 68 -10.17 -4.15 8.35
CA SER A 68 -11.56 -3.73 8.60
C SER A 68 -11.75 -3.30 10.05
N ASP A 69 -12.81 -2.57 10.35
CA ASP A 69 -13.23 -2.18 11.69
C ASP A 69 -13.46 -3.38 12.64
N THR A 70 -13.72 -4.57 12.07
CA THR A 70 -13.88 -5.83 12.81
C THR A 70 -12.56 -6.56 13.07
N GLY A 71 -11.42 -6.04 12.54
CA GLY A 71 -10.09 -6.64 12.69
C GLY A 71 -9.74 -7.70 11.63
N LYS A 72 -10.51 -7.80 10.53
CA LYS A 72 -10.10 -8.63 9.41
C LYS A 72 -8.96 -7.93 8.67
N TRP A 73 -7.81 -8.61 8.54
CA TRP A 73 -6.74 -8.15 7.66
C TRP A 73 -7.20 -8.16 6.19
N LEU A 74 -6.93 -7.10 5.45
CA LEU A 74 -7.31 -6.92 4.06
C LEU A 74 -6.11 -7.04 3.14
N GLU A 75 -5.05 -6.28 3.40
CA GLU A 75 -3.82 -6.32 2.62
C GLU A 75 -2.62 -5.82 3.43
N THR A 76 -1.44 -6.07 2.89
CA THR A 76 -0.17 -5.54 3.38
C THR A 76 0.62 -5.03 2.20
N GLU A 77 1.11 -3.82 2.33
CA GLU A 77 2.01 -3.19 1.38
C GLU A 77 3.42 -3.13 1.97
N GLN A 78 4.40 -3.46 1.15
CA GLN A 78 5.82 -3.35 1.46
C GLN A 78 6.49 -2.41 0.47
N VAL A 79 7.13 -1.36 0.96
CA VAL A 79 7.99 -0.52 0.13
C VAL A 79 9.19 -1.35 -0.35
N ILE A 80 9.38 -1.38 -1.67
CA ILE A 80 10.48 -2.08 -2.33
C ILE A 80 11.23 -1.14 -3.28
N THR A 81 12.36 -1.57 -3.79
CA THR A 81 13.08 -0.85 -4.85
C THR A 81 12.55 -1.24 -6.22
N TYR A 82 12.77 -0.39 -7.23
CA TYR A 82 12.41 -0.69 -8.63
C TYR A 82 13.11 -1.96 -9.14
N GLU A 83 14.33 -2.22 -8.67
CA GLU A 83 15.12 -3.41 -9.03
C GLU A 83 14.49 -4.71 -8.53
N GLU A 84 13.75 -4.66 -7.42
CA GLU A 84 13.06 -5.81 -6.83
C GLU A 84 11.76 -6.19 -7.54
N LEU A 85 11.25 -5.33 -8.43
CA LEU A 85 10.09 -5.66 -9.26
C LEU A 85 10.35 -6.89 -10.12
N PRO A 86 9.33 -7.75 -10.36
CA PRO A 86 9.40 -8.80 -11.36
C PRO A 86 9.79 -8.25 -12.74
N GLN A 87 10.54 -9.03 -13.50
CA GLN A 87 10.97 -8.62 -14.85
C GLN A 87 9.77 -8.35 -15.78
N SER A 88 8.69 -9.13 -15.63
CA SER A 88 7.43 -8.94 -16.35
C SER A 88 6.82 -7.55 -16.11
N VAL A 89 6.76 -7.12 -14.83
CA VAL A 89 6.25 -5.80 -14.44
C VAL A 89 7.13 -4.69 -15.01
N LYS A 90 8.46 -4.81 -14.86
CA LYS A 90 9.40 -3.81 -15.44
C LYS A 90 9.24 -3.66 -16.95
N GLN A 91 9.08 -4.78 -17.66
CA GLN A 91 8.91 -4.75 -19.13
C GLN A 91 7.59 -4.06 -19.53
N SER A 92 6.48 -4.40 -18.87
CA SER A 92 5.19 -3.78 -19.13
C SER A 92 5.20 -2.28 -18.83
N PHE A 93 5.71 -1.91 -17.65
CA PHE A 93 5.86 -0.51 -17.28
C PHE A 93 6.68 0.29 -18.29
N MET A 94 7.85 -0.20 -18.66
CA MET A 94 8.70 0.47 -19.64
C MET A 94 8.11 0.55 -21.04
N ALA A 95 7.25 -0.40 -21.43
CA ALA A 95 6.59 -0.37 -22.73
C ALA A 95 5.52 0.74 -22.82
N SER A 96 4.78 0.97 -21.75
CA SER A 96 3.66 1.92 -21.71
C SER A 96 4.05 3.29 -21.11
N HIS A 97 5.01 3.33 -20.17
CA HIS A 97 5.35 4.49 -19.35
C HIS A 97 6.85 4.84 -19.36
N LYS A 98 7.54 4.65 -20.49
CA LYS A 98 9.02 4.78 -20.63
C LYS A 98 9.60 6.11 -20.15
N ASP A 99 8.83 7.20 -20.25
CA ASP A 99 9.26 8.55 -19.88
C ASP A 99 8.78 8.97 -18.47
N ALA A 100 8.08 8.08 -17.77
CA ALA A 100 7.57 8.35 -16.43
C ALA A 100 8.70 8.39 -15.39
N LYS A 101 8.56 9.30 -14.42
CA LYS A 101 9.48 9.40 -13.29
C LYS A 101 8.92 8.65 -12.11
N VAL A 102 9.49 7.48 -11.83
CA VAL A 102 9.13 6.68 -10.66
C VAL A 102 9.47 7.44 -9.38
N LYS A 103 8.52 7.52 -8.45
CA LYS A 103 8.66 8.11 -7.11
C LYS A 103 8.74 7.04 -6.03
N GLY A 104 7.93 6.00 -6.16
CA GLY A 104 7.80 4.92 -5.20
C GLY A 104 7.45 3.62 -5.90
N VAL A 105 7.74 2.51 -5.24
CA VAL A 105 7.38 1.17 -5.66
C VAL A 105 7.00 0.36 -4.44
N ALA A 106 5.91 -0.38 -4.54
CA ALA A 106 5.48 -1.26 -3.47
C ALA A 106 5.07 -2.64 -3.99
N LYS A 107 5.16 -3.62 -3.11
CA LYS A 107 4.57 -4.94 -3.26
C LYS A 107 3.39 -5.06 -2.32
N ILE A 108 2.23 -5.47 -2.84
CA ILE A 108 0.98 -5.59 -2.12
C ILE A 108 0.57 -7.07 -2.09
N ASP A 109 0.42 -7.62 -0.88
CA ASP A 109 -0.14 -8.95 -0.66
C ASP A 109 -1.54 -8.82 -0.06
N THR A 110 -2.56 -9.37 -0.73
CA THR A 110 -3.98 -9.23 -0.35
C THR A 110 -4.51 -10.42 0.46
N SER A 111 -5.60 -10.22 1.18
CA SER A 111 -6.28 -11.29 1.92
C SER A 111 -6.90 -12.36 1.03
N GLU A 112 -7.00 -12.12 -0.27
CA GLU A 112 -7.47 -13.08 -1.28
C GLU A 112 -6.34 -13.97 -1.82
N GLY A 113 -5.08 -13.73 -1.36
CA GLY A 113 -3.90 -14.48 -1.78
C GLY A 113 -3.31 -13.98 -3.10
N GLU A 114 -3.68 -12.80 -3.54
CA GLU A 114 -3.10 -12.14 -4.71
C GLU A 114 -1.87 -11.33 -4.31
N THR A 115 -0.89 -11.24 -5.20
CA THR A 115 0.23 -10.30 -5.10
C THR A 115 0.12 -9.31 -6.25
N ARG A 116 0.20 -8.01 -5.90
CA ARG A 116 0.21 -6.89 -6.85
C ARG A 116 1.46 -6.07 -6.64
N TYR A 117 1.80 -5.27 -7.63
CA TYR A 117 2.91 -4.31 -7.58
C TYR A 117 2.39 -2.93 -7.96
N GLU A 118 2.68 -1.97 -7.12
CA GLU A 118 2.38 -0.58 -7.35
C GLU A 118 3.64 0.15 -7.82
N ILE A 119 3.48 1.04 -8.81
CA ILE A 119 4.51 1.98 -9.24
C ILE A 119 3.90 3.37 -9.20
N GLU A 120 4.32 4.16 -8.22
CA GLU A 120 3.95 5.57 -8.13
C GLU A 120 4.80 6.37 -9.11
N VAL A 121 4.16 7.10 -10.01
CA VAL A 121 4.82 7.98 -10.98
C VAL A 121 4.48 9.43 -10.77
N LYS A 122 5.45 10.31 -11.04
CA LYS A 122 5.26 11.76 -10.91
C LYS A 122 4.46 12.28 -12.10
N GLN A 123 3.38 13.01 -11.81
CA GLN A 123 2.66 13.86 -12.72
C GLN A 123 3.06 15.33 -12.52
N LEU A 124 2.50 16.25 -13.33
CA LEU A 124 2.86 17.67 -13.27
C LEU A 124 2.58 18.32 -11.91
N LEU A 125 1.41 18.02 -11.30
CA LEU A 125 0.96 18.59 -10.02
C LEU A 125 0.55 17.52 -8.99
N SER A 126 0.67 16.23 -9.32
CA SER A 126 0.22 15.11 -8.51
C SER A 126 1.13 13.90 -8.67
N SER A 127 0.71 12.77 -8.17
CA SER A 127 1.22 11.45 -8.51
C SER A 127 0.10 10.63 -9.15
N GLU A 128 0.46 9.58 -9.86
CA GLU A 128 -0.41 8.54 -10.37
C GLU A 128 0.13 7.20 -9.91
N GLU A 129 -0.74 6.31 -9.50
CA GLU A 129 -0.41 4.97 -9.06
C GLU A 129 -0.82 3.98 -10.15
N LEU A 130 0.13 3.14 -10.55
CA LEU A 130 -0.03 2.13 -11.59
C LEU A 130 0.10 0.76 -10.95
N PHE A 131 -0.92 -0.08 -11.10
CA PHE A 131 -0.96 -1.40 -10.48
C PHE A 131 -0.74 -2.50 -11.51
N TYR A 132 0.05 -3.50 -11.13
CA TYR A 132 0.38 -4.65 -11.97
C TYR A 132 0.18 -5.96 -11.22
N ASP A 133 -0.29 -7.00 -11.91
CA ASP A 133 -0.17 -8.35 -11.38
C ASP A 133 1.27 -8.90 -11.51
N ALA A 134 1.56 -10.03 -10.92
CA ALA A 134 2.90 -10.65 -10.96
C ALA A 134 3.34 -11.07 -12.38
N ASN A 135 2.42 -11.15 -13.34
CA ASN A 135 2.71 -11.45 -14.75
C ASN A 135 2.99 -10.19 -15.58
N GLY A 136 2.88 -9.00 -14.95
CA GLY A 136 3.06 -7.71 -15.61
C GLY A 136 1.83 -7.21 -16.35
N LYS A 137 0.66 -7.80 -16.11
CA LYS A 137 -0.59 -7.23 -16.62
C LYS A 137 -0.94 -6.00 -15.79
N GLU A 138 -1.08 -4.86 -16.44
CA GLU A 138 -1.57 -3.64 -15.80
C GLU A 138 -3.04 -3.83 -15.40
N LEU A 139 -3.31 -3.53 -14.13
CA LEU A 139 -4.65 -3.62 -13.54
C LEU A 139 -5.31 -2.26 -13.70
N GLN A 140 -6.56 -2.26 -14.11
CA GLN A 140 -7.33 -1.02 -14.14
C GLN A 140 -7.78 -0.69 -12.74
N ASP A 141 -7.72 0.60 -12.42
CA ASP A 141 -8.36 1.13 -11.23
C ASP A 141 -9.88 1.07 -11.43
N ASP A 142 -10.56 0.22 -10.66
CA ASP A 142 -12.02 0.04 -10.77
C ASP A 142 -12.80 1.24 -10.19
N ASP A 143 -12.11 2.30 -9.72
CA ASP A 143 -12.74 3.49 -9.14
C ASP A 143 -13.19 4.54 -10.18
N SER A 144 -13.18 4.24 -11.49
CA SER A 144 -13.65 5.16 -12.53
C SER A 144 -15.12 5.01 -12.88
N GLU A 145 -15.97 4.53 -12.00
CA GLU A 145 -17.44 4.59 -12.19
C GLU A 145 -18.12 5.37 -11.08
N ASP A 146 -18.42 6.66 -11.44
CA ASP A 146 -19.42 7.62 -10.91
C ASP A 146 -19.32 8.10 -9.46
#